data_05bcf1018efde18f1d8633bf2d99f18b
#
_entry.id   05bcf1018efde18f1d8633bf2d99f18b
#
_cell.length_a   1.000
_cell.length_b   1.000
_cell.length_c   1.000
_cell.angle_alpha   90.00
_cell.angle_beta   90.00
_cell.angle_gamma   90.00
#
_symmetry.space_group_name_H-M   'P 1'
#
loop_
_entity.id
_entity.type
_entity.pdbx_description
1 polymer ?
#
loop_
_entity_poly.entity_id
_entity_poly.type
_entity_poly.pdbx_seq_one_letter_code
_entity_poly.pdbx_strand_id
1 'polypeptide(L)'
;MDKTAAAPSRQSSRGLDWFIFFLADVQTGFRPFIAVYLTTQKWTQTQIGLVLSIGGIVGLIGQMPGGAVVDAARSERLVAGLAVAAIGLSALAYASWPIFPVVVTAATLHAAASCVLGPAIAAISLGLVGPDAMSERLGRNARFASIGNGTAAAVMGTAGYLVSSRSVFLVTFMLAIPTLLALARIREREIDIARAHGAVLRDEGEVSATSVLALVRRPALLIFGFAVLLLQLANAAMLPLMAGVVTTRSATWAPVLIAACIIVPQAIVALMSPSVRSLAQQWGRRPLLLLGFAALAVRGLLFATVHDPYLLVAVQAFDGITAAVFSVMVPLIVADIAFGSGHFNLAQGIVGTATGIGASLSTVLAGYASDQFGSNVAFLGLAGVAAVGLLMIWLVMPETRRSAEQSGGN
;
A
#
# COMPACT_ATOMS: atom_id res chain seq x y z
N MET A 1 12.17 37.13 3.42
CA MET A 1 13.15 36.27 4.10
C MET A 1 12.77 34.82 3.74
N ASP A 2 13.49 34.30 2.79
CA ASP A 2 13.28 32.95 2.26
C ASP A 2 13.59 31.93 3.37
N LYS A 3 12.56 31.35 3.97
CA LYS A 3 12.72 30.18 4.82
C LYS A 3 12.96 28.99 3.90
N THR A 4 14.17 28.90 3.35
CA THR A 4 14.66 27.64 2.80
C THR A 4 14.36 26.56 3.83
N ALA A 5 13.48 25.64 3.46
CA ALA A 5 13.02 24.58 4.34
C ALA A 5 14.25 23.83 4.87
N ALA A 6 14.55 23.99 6.14
CA ALA A 6 15.65 23.29 6.77
C ALA A 6 15.43 21.78 6.55
N ALA A 7 16.44 21.10 6.01
CA ALA A 7 16.37 19.66 5.80
C ALA A 7 16.02 18.97 7.14
N PRO A 8 15.16 17.94 7.13
CA PRO A 8 14.77 17.25 8.35
C PRO A 8 15.98 16.71 9.08
N SER A 9 15.96 16.73 10.40
CA SER A 9 17.07 16.20 11.20
C SER A 9 17.31 14.72 10.88
N ARG A 10 18.56 14.29 11.02
CA ARG A 10 18.91 12.87 10.88
C ARG A 10 18.09 11.98 11.83
N GLN A 11 17.69 12.52 12.99
CA GLN A 11 16.84 11.81 13.97
C GLN A 11 15.45 11.56 13.40
N SER A 12 14.77 12.57 12.86
CA SER A 12 13.43 12.42 12.27
C SER A 12 13.44 11.55 11.02
N SER A 13 14.45 11.72 10.15
CA SER A 13 14.60 10.89 8.95
C SER A 13 14.79 9.41 9.30
N ARG A 14 15.66 9.08 10.26
CA ARG A 14 15.85 7.70 10.74
C ARG A 14 14.63 7.19 11.52
N GLY A 15 13.97 8.06 12.27
CA GLY A 15 12.73 7.74 12.97
C GLY A 15 11.66 7.27 11.98
N LEU A 16 11.48 7.99 10.87
CA LEU A 16 10.54 7.62 9.82
C LEU A 16 10.93 6.31 9.10
N ASP A 17 12.23 6.09 8.83
CA ASP A 17 12.73 4.85 8.23
C ASP A 17 12.34 3.63 9.07
N TRP A 18 12.68 3.65 10.37
CA TRP A 18 12.38 2.55 11.28
C TRP A 18 10.89 2.42 11.58
N PHE A 19 10.16 3.55 11.61
CA PHE A 19 8.70 3.52 11.72
C PHE A 19 8.08 2.73 10.57
N ILE A 20 8.47 3.01 9.34
CA ILE A 20 7.96 2.32 8.14
C ILE A 20 8.39 0.86 8.12
N PHE A 21 9.63 0.56 8.52
CA PHE A 21 10.12 -0.81 8.60
C PHE A 21 9.26 -1.69 9.53
N PHE A 22 9.04 -1.25 10.76
CA PHE A 22 8.25 -2.00 11.73
C PHE A 22 6.74 -1.97 11.43
N LEU A 23 6.26 -0.86 10.85
CA LEU A 23 4.84 -0.72 10.50
C LEU A 23 4.41 -1.71 9.42
N ALA A 24 5.27 -2.02 8.47
CA ALA A 24 4.99 -2.99 7.42
C ALA A 24 4.52 -4.33 8.00
N ASP A 25 5.14 -4.76 9.10
CA ASP A 25 4.76 -5.92 9.88
C ASP A 25 3.42 -5.80 10.55
N VAL A 26 3.28 -4.73 11.33
CA VAL A 26 2.11 -4.49 12.18
C VAL A 26 0.83 -4.38 11.34
N GLN A 27 0.92 -3.76 10.17
CA GLN A 27 -0.24 -3.50 9.32
C GLN A 27 -0.65 -4.69 8.46
N THR A 28 0.28 -5.46 7.92
CA THR A 28 -0.04 -6.47 6.89
C THR A 28 0.41 -7.88 7.23
N GLY A 29 1.39 -8.04 8.11
CA GLY A 29 2.09 -9.30 8.33
C GLY A 29 1.20 -10.45 8.81
N PHE A 30 0.23 -10.21 9.68
CA PHE A 30 -0.60 -11.29 10.22
C PHE A 30 -1.87 -11.61 9.39
N ARG A 31 -2.26 -10.76 8.43
CA ARG A 31 -3.50 -10.99 7.64
C ARG A 31 -3.60 -12.38 7.00
N PRO A 32 -2.55 -12.92 6.35
CA PRO A 32 -2.60 -14.26 5.79
C PRO A 32 -2.83 -15.35 6.82
N PHE A 33 -2.45 -15.11 8.09
CA PHE A 33 -2.54 -16.11 9.16
C PHE A 33 -3.89 -16.14 9.88
N ILE A 34 -4.77 -15.13 9.67
CA ILE A 34 -6.09 -15.06 10.33
C ILE A 34 -6.91 -16.33 10.02
N ALA A 35 -7.05 -16.68 8.75
CA ALA A 35 -7.84 -17.82 8.33
C ALA A 35 -7.27 -19.14 8.92
N VAL A 36 -5.95 -19.34 8.83
CA VAL A 36 -5.29 -20.52 9.39
C VAL A 36 -5.52 -20.60 10.89
N TYR A 37 -5.32 -19.51 11.62
CA TYR A 37 -5.52 -19.46 13.07
C TYR A 37 -6.95 -19.78 13.47
N LEU A 38 -7.96 -19.15 12.84
CA LEU A 38 -9.36 -19.39 13.16
C LEU A 38 -9.79 -20.82 12.81
N THR A 39 -9.20 -21.42 11.77
CA THR A 39 -9.41 -22.85 11.45
C THR A 39 -8.85 -23.75 12.57
N THR A 40 -7.70 -23.42 13.15
CA THR A 40 -7.15 -24.17 14.31
C THR A 40 -8.03 -24.03 15.56
N GLN A 41 -8.79 -22.93 15.66
CA GLN A 41 -9.80 -22.69 16.71
C GLN A 41 -11.16 -23.35 16.39
N LYS A 42 -11.23 -24.22 15.38
CA LYS A 42 -12.44 -24.95 14.94
C LYS A 42 -13.60 -24.06 14.46
N TRP A 43 -13.28 -22.89 13.92
CA TRP A 43 -14.28 -22.04 13.30
C TRP A 43 -14.73 -22.59 11.95
N THR A 44 -16.01 -22.37 11.61
CA THR A 44 -16.53 -22.72 10.29
C THR A 44 -15.98 -21.78 9.20
N GLN A 45 -15.89 -22.27 7.97
CA GLN A 45 -15.44 -21.43 6.83
C GLN A 45 -16.36 -20.22 6.63
N THR A 46 -17.64 -20.34 6.89
CA THR A 46 -18.61 -19.25 6.86
C THR A 46 -18.27 -18.16 7.87
N GLN A 47 -17.94 -18.52 9.12
CA GLN A 47 -17.56 -17.56 10.16
C GLN A 47 -16.26 -16.84 9.80
N ILE A 48 -15.27 -17.57 9.29
CA ILE A 48 -14.00 -17.00 8.82
C ILE A 48 -14.26 -16.04 7.65
N GLY A 49 -15.05 -16.45 6.68
CA GLY A 49 -15.43 -15.63 5.53
C GLY A 49 -16.14 -14.33 5.95
N LEU A 50 -17.08 -14.40 6.90
CA LEU A 50 -17.77 -13.24 7.43
C LEU A 50 -16.80 -12.22 8.07
N VAL A 51 -15.87 -12.69 8.90
CA VAL A 51 -14.86 -11.82 9.53
C VAL A 51 -13.99 -11.11 8.49
N LEU A 52 -13.51 -11.86 7.50
CA LEU A 52 -12.66 -11.31 6.44
C LEU A 52 -13.44 -10.33 5.56
N SER A 53 -14.71 -10.62 5.25
CA SER A 53 -15.57 -9.75 4.46
C SER A 53 -15.90 -8.45 5.20
N ILE A 54 -16.22 -8.51 6.50
CA ILE A 54 -16.48 -7.31 7.32
C ILE A 54 -15.22 -6.42 7.34
N GLY A 55 -14.06 -6.99 7.62
CA GLY A 55 -12.80 -6.25 7.58
C GLY A 55 -12.51 -5.62 6.21
N GLY A 56 -12.81 -6.35 5.13
CA GLY A 56 -12.70 -5.86 3.75
C GLY A 56 -13.62 -4.68 3.45
N ILE A 57 -14.90 -4.78 3.84
CA ILE A 57 -15.91 -3.72 3.66
C ILE A 57 -15.53 -2.47 4.45
N VAL A 58 -15.13 -2.62 5.73
CA VAL A 58 -14.67 -1.50 6.57
C VAL A 58 -13.43 -0.86 5.95
N GLY A 59 -12.48 -1.68 5.48
CA GLY A 59 -11.29 -1.19 4.77
C GLY A 59 -11.63 -0.41 3.51
N LEU A 60 -12.61 -0.87 2.73
CA LEU A 60 -13.04 -0.19 1.51
C LEU A 60 -13.74 1.14 1.79
N ILE A 61 -14.73 1.14 2.68
CA ILE A 61 -15.51 2.34 3.04
C ILE A 61 -14.64 3.37 3.78
N GLY A 62 -13.71 2.89 4.60
CA GLY A 62 -12.86 3.72 5.46
C GLY A 62 -11.75 4.48 4.75
N GLN A 63 -11.41 4.16 3.49
CA GLN A 63 -10.25 4.78 2.80
C GLN A 63 -10.41 6.30 2.66
N MET A 64 -11.53 6.75 2.14
CA MET A 64 -11.79 8.19 1.94
C MET A 64 -11.98 8.94 3.26
N PRO A 65 -12.81 8.48 4.23
CA PRO A 65 -12.87 9.06 5.57
C PRO A 65 -11.52 9.04 6.30
N GLY A 66 -10.72 8.00 6.15
CA GLY A 66 -9.39 7.90 6.75
C GLY A 66 -8.46 9.01 6.28
N GLY A 67 -8.45 9.31 5.00
CA GLY A 67 -7.72 10.45 4.44
C GLY A 67 -8.22 11.80 4.99
N ALA A 68 -9.55 11.99 5.06
CA ALA A 68 -10.16 13.21 5.60
C ALA A 68 -9.86 13.41 7.10
N VAL A 69 -9.79 12.32 7.88
CA VAL A 69 -9.38 12.37 9.30
C VAL A 69 -7.96 12.88 9.45
N VAL A 70 -7.04 12.45 8.59
CA VAL A 70 -5.65 12.94 8.62
C VAL A 70 -5.57 14.42 8.21
N ASP A 71 -6.32 14.85 7.20
CA ASP A 71 -6.37 16.26 6.79
C ASP A 71 -6.97 17.19 7.87
N ALA A 72 -7.90 16.67 8.69
CA ALA A 72 -8.50 17.41 9.80
C ALA A 72 -7.66 17.36 11.09
N ALA A 73 -6.62 16.52 11.15
CA ALA A 73 -5.84 16.32 12.35
C ALA A 73 -4.84 17.47 12.58
N ARG A 74 -4.62 17.79 13.86
CA ARG A 74 -3.58 18.75 14.27
C ARG A 74 -2.19 18.12 14.36
N SER A 75 -2.11 16.78 14.33
CA SER A 75 -0.86 16.03 14.44
C SER A 75 -1.03 14.68 13.73
N GLU A 76 -0.44 14.56 12.55
CA GLU A 76 -0.39 13.33 11.76
C GLU A 76 0.34 12.21 12.53
N ARG A 77 1.33 12.60 13.35
CA ARG A 77 2.07 11.67 14.20
C ARG A 77 1.18 11.06 15.29
N LEU A 78 0.31 11.84 15.94
CA LEU A 78 -0.64 11.32 16.92
C LEU A 78 -1.63 10.35 16.28
N VAL A 79 -2.18 10.73 15.13
CA VAL A 79 -3.12 9.89 14.38
C VAL A 79 -2.49 8.56 13.97
N ALA A 80 -1.26 8.59 13.42
CA ALA A 80 -0.51 7.39 13.10
C ALA A 80 -0.24 6.52 14.34
N GLY A 81 0.11 7.14 15.47
CA GLY A 81 0.35 6.45 16.74
C GLY A 81 -0.90 5.74 17.29
N LEU A 82 -2.04 6.42 17.26
CA LEU A 82 -3.33 5.84 17.67
C LEU A 82 -3.72 4.67 16.76
N ALA A 83 -3.50 4.80 15.45
CA ALA A 83 -3.77 3.73 14.49
C ALA A 83 -2.87 2.50 14.74
N VAL A 84 -1.57 2.69 14.98
CA VAL A 84 -0.64 1.59 15.34
C VAL A 84 -1.08 0.91 16.65
N ALA A 85 -1.43 1.69 17.67
CA ALA A 85 -1.91 1.15 18.94
C ALA A 85 -3.21 0.34 18.75
N ALA A 86 -4.15 0.83 17.94
CA ALA A 86 -5.39 0.14 17.63
C ALA A 86 -5.13 -1.19 16.92
N ILE A 87 -4.19 -1.25 15.96
CA ILE A 87 -3.80 -2.48 15.28
C ILE A 87 -3.14 -3.45 16.28
N GLY A 88 -2.21 -2.97 17.11
CA GLY A 88 -1.58 -3.80 18.15
C GLY A 88 -2.60 -4.40 19.11
N LEU A 89 -3.57 -3.60 19.58
CA LEU A 89 -4.66 -4.07 20.45
C LEU A 89 -5.57 -5.06 19.73
N SER A 90 -5.85 -4.86 18.43
CA SER A 90 -6.61 -5.82 17.63
C SER A 90 -5.90 -7.17 17.55
N ALA A 91 -4.58 -7.17 17.32
CA ALA A 91 -3.77 -8.37 17.29
C ALA A 91 -3.77 -9.09 18.66
N LEU A 92 -3.64 -8.34 19.75
CA LEU A 92 -3.76 -8.91 21.10
C LEU A 92 -5.15 -9.52 21.37
N ALA A 93 -6.22 -8.88 20.88
CA ALA A 93 -7.58 -9.40 21.00
C ALA A 93 -7.75 -10.72 20.24
N TYR A 94 -7.23 -10.83 19.01
CA TYR A 94 -7.17 -12.10 18.27
C TYR A 94 -6.44 -13.20 19.07
N ALA A 95 -5.31 -12.88 19.66
CA ALA A 95 -4.53 -13.84 20.43
C ALA A 95 -5.22 -14.27 21.73
N SER A 96 -5.90 -13.35 22.43
CA SER A 96 -6.41 -13.58 23.79
C SER A 96 -7.79 -14.23 23.82
N TRP A 97 -8.70 -13.78 22.96
CA TRP A 97 -10.12 -14.19 22.97
C TRP A 97 -10.63 -14.48 21.56
N PRO A 98 -10.38 -15.69 21.01
CA PRO A 98 -10.82 -16.04 19.66
C PRO A 98 -12.32 -16.40 19.64
N ILE A 99 -13.19 -15.53 20.15
CA ILE A 99 -14.64 -15.62 20.09
C ILE A 99 -15.19 -14.66 19.04
N PHE A 100 -16.31 -15.03 18.39
CA PHE A 100 -16.83 -14.33 17.22
C PHE A 100 -16.97 -12.80 17.39
N PRO A 101 -17.63 -12.27 18.45
CA PRO A 101 -17.79 -10.82 18.60
C PRO A 101 -16.46 -10.09 18.79
N VAL A 102 -15.50 -10.66 19.53
CA VAL A 102 -14.17 -10.05 19.74
C VAL A 102 -13.38 -10.04 18.45
N VAL A 103 -13.37 -11.13 17.70
CA VAL A 103 -12.65 -11.25 16.43
C VAL A 103 -13.23 -10.30 15.37
N VAL A 104 -14.55 -10.16 15.28
CA VAL A 104 -15.21 -9.18 14.38
C VAL A 104 -14.83 -7.76 14.77
N THR A 105 -14.88 -7.42 16.07
CA THR A 105 -14.50 -6.10 16.55
C THR A 105 -13.02 -5.81 16.27
N ALA A 106 -12.14 -6.78 16.50
CA ALA A 106 -10.72 -6.66 16.21
C ALA A 106 -10.46 -6.49 14.70
N ALA A 107 -11.16 -7.23 13.84
CA ALA A 107 -11.07 -7.09 12.38
C ALA A 107 -11.51 -5.70 11.92
N THR A 108 -12.63 -5.21 12.47
CA THR A 108 -13.15 -3.86 12.19
C THR A 108 -12.18 -2.77 12.63
N LEU A 109 -11.67 -2.88 13.85
CA LEU A 109 -10.70 -1.93 14.41
C LEU A 109 -9.40 -1.89 13.59
N HIS A 110 -8.88 -3.07 13.24
CA HIS A 110 -7.69 -3.20 12.38
C HIS A 110 -7.90 -2.55 11.01
N ALA A 111 -9.03 -2.84 10.36
CA ALA A 111 -9.34 -2.30 9.04
C ALA A 111 -9.49 -0.77 9.08
N ALA A 112 -10.24 -0.24 10.05
CA ALA A 112 -10.42 1.20 10.22
C ALA A 112 -9.09 1.93 10.51
N ALA A 113 -8.26 1.40 11.39
CA ALA A 113 -6.95 1.95 11.71
C ALA A 113 -6.01 1.91 10.48
N SER A 114 -6.06 0.84 9.69
CA SER A 114 -5.23 0.70 8.48
C SER A 114 -5.56 1.74 7.40
N CYS A 115 -6.82 2.20 7.31
CA CYS A 115 -7.24 3.22 6.35
C CYS A 115 -6.56 4.58 6.60
N VAL A 116 -6.17 4.86 7.82
CA VAL A 116 -5.56 6.13 8.23
C VAL A 116 -4.04 6.12 8.01
N LEU A 117 -3.39 4.97 8.12
CA LEU A 117 -1.92 4.87 8.12
C LEU A 117 -1.28 5.28 6.80
N GLY A 118 -1.85 4.89 5.66
CA GLY A 118 -1.34 5.27 4.35
C GLY A 118 -1.29 6.79 4.17
N PRO A 119 -2.44 7.49 4.29
CA PRO A 119 -2.47 8.95 4.30
C PRO A 119 -1.54 9.59 5.33
N ALA A 120 -1.51 9.11 6.58
CA ALA A 120 -0.67 9.67 7.62
C ALA A 120 0.84 9.57 7.31
N ILE A 121 1.30 8.43 6.77
CA ILE A 121 2.70 8.26 6.33
C ILE A 121 3.03 9.23 5.20
N ALA A 122 2.12 9.37 4.23
CA ALA A 122 2.31 10.29 3.12
C ALA A 122 2.38 11.73 3.60
N ALA A 123 1.49 12.13 4.53
CA ALA A 123 1.47 13.46 5.14
C ALA A 123 2.75 13.75 5.95
N ILE A 124 3.17 12.83 6.84
CA ILE A 124 4.42 12.96 7.59
C ILE A 124 5.61 13.07 6.63
N SER A 125 5.64 12.26 5.57
CA SER A 125 6.71 12.31 4.58
C SER A 125 6.75 13.66 3.86
N LEU A 126 5.62 14.15 3.38
CA LEU A 126 5.50 15.41 2.66
C LEU A 126 5.81 16.61 3.57
N GLY A 127 5.30 16.60 4.81
CA GLY A 127 5.55 17.64 5.81
C GLY A 127 7.01 17.75 6.22
N LEU A 128 7.76 16.63 6.24
CA LEU A 128 9.18 16.61 6.59
C LEU A 128 10.09 17.08 5.47
N VAL A 129 9.87 16.63 4.24
CA VAL A 129 10.84 16.83 3.15
C VAL A 129 10.38 17.84 2.09
N GLY A 130 9.10 18.17 2.08
CA GLY A 130 8.51 19.03 1.04
C GLY A 130 8.35 18.33 -0.32
N PRO A 131 7.73 19.03 -1.31
CA PRO A 131 7.42 18.44 -2.60
C PRO A 131 8.65 18.03 -3.42
N ASP A 132 9.72 18.82 -3.37
CA ASP A 132 10.90 18.62 -4.20
C ASP A 132 11.67 17.33 -3.86
N ALA A 133 11.75 16.99 -2.55
CA ALA A 133 12.41 15.79 -2.06
C ALA A 133 11.44 14.61 -1.84
N MET A 134 10.14 14.78 -2.15
CA MET A 134 9.11 13.77 -1.88
C MET A 134 9.38 12.46 -2.64
N SER A 135 9.77 12.51 -3.92
CA SER A 135 10.06 11.31 -4.71
C SER A 135 11.21 10.48 -4.11
N GLU A 136 12.23 11.15 -3.59
CA GLU A 136 13.34 10.50 -2.88
C GLU A 136 12.87 9.84 -1.61
N ARG A 137 12.06 10.55 -0.81
CA ARG A 137 11.52 10.03 0.44
C ARG A 137 10.64 8.81 0.20
N LEU A 138 9.77 8.85 -0.80
CA LEU A 138 8.89 7.74 -1.13
C LEU A 138 9.64 6.50 -1.60
N GLY A 139 10.68 6.66 -2.43
CA GLY A 139 11.56 5.55 -2.81
C GLY A 139 12.24 4.91 -1.59
N ARG A 140 12.68 5.73 -0.63
CA ARG A 140 13.26 5.27 0.63
C ARG A 140 12.21 4.57 1.52
N ASN A 141 11.00 5.13 1.62
CA ASN A 141 9.88 4.52 2.32
C ASN A 141 9.55 3.12 1.77
N ALA A 142 9.42 3.01 0.45
CA ALA A 142 9.13 1.74 -0.22
C ALA A 142 10.22 0.69 0.05
N ARG A 143 11.49 1.09 0.04
CA ARG A 143 12.61 0.20 0.39
C ARG A 143 12.52 -0.31 1.82
N PHE A 144 12.31 0.57 2.80
CA PHE A 144 12.20 0.17 4.21
C PHE A 144 10.96 -0.68 4.47
N ALA A 145 9.82 -0.37 3.84
CA ALA A 145 8.60 -1.18 3.92
C ALA A 145 8.83 -2.59 3.37
N SER A 146 9.51 -2.73 2.23
CA SER A 146 9.78 -4.04 1.64
C SER A 146 10.73 -4.88 2.47
N ILE A 147 11.79 -4.28 3.02
CA ILE A 147 12.70 -4.99 3.91
C ILE A 147 11.94 -5.40 5.19
N GLY A 148 11.10 -4.53 5.74
CA GLY A 148 10.21 -4.82 6.86
C GLY A 148 9.30 -6.01 6.55
N ASN A 149 8.52 -5.94 5.48
CA ASN A 149 7.61 -7.02 5.06
C ASN A 149 8.31 -8.37 4.89
N GLY A 150 9.50 -8.39 4.28
CA GLY A 150 10.29 -9.61 4.12
C GLY A 150 10.76 -10.18 5.47
N THR A 151 11.24 -9.31 6.37
CA THR A 151 11.67 -9.71 7.73
C THR A 151 10.49 -10.23 8.53
N ALA A 152 9.35 -9.55 8.45
CA ALA A 152 8.12 -9.96 9.09
C ALA A 152 7.65 -11.33 8.66
N ALA A 153 7.55 -11.54 7.35
CA ALA A 153 7.13 -12.82 6.81
C ALA A 153 8.02 -13.97 7.35
N ALA A 154 9.33 -13.73 7.45
CA ALA A 154 10.26 -14.69 8.02
C ALA A 154 10.01 -14.92 9.52
N VAL A 155 9.91 -13.86 10.32
CA VAL A 155 9.72 -13.93 11.78
C VAL A 155 8.36 -14.56 12.12
N MET A 156 7.28 -14.08 11.49
CA MET A 156 5.92 -14.59 11.75
C MET A 156 5.74 -16.02 11.26
N GLY A 157 6.29 -16.36 10.08
CA GLY A 157 6.26 -17.72 9.57
C GLY A 157 7.01 -18.69 10.50
N THR A 158 8.19 -18.30 10.96
CA THR A 158 8.99 -19.10 11.92
C THR A 158 8.26 -19.22 13.27
N ALA A 159 7.76 -18.13 13.82
CA ALA A 159 7.02 -18.15 15.09
C ALA A 159 5.74 -18.99 14.99
N GLY A 160 5.00 -18.87 13.88
CA GLY A 160 3.81 -19.65 13.62
C GLY A 160 4.08 -21.14 13.48
N TYR A 161 5.21 -21.52 12.89
CA TYR A 161 5.62 -22.92 12.71
C TYR A 161 6.21 -23.53 14.00
N LEU A 162 7.16 -22.84 14.65
CA LEU A 162 7.90 -23.40 15.80
C LEU A 162 7.11 -23.32 17.12
N VAL A 163 6.23 -22.33 17.30
CA VAL A 163 5.52 -22.09 18.55
C VAL A 163 4.03 -22.40 18.43
N SER A 164 3.30 -21.57 17.69
CA SER A 164 1.86 -21.76 17.42
C SER A 164 1.35 -20.68 16.47
N SER A 165 0.20 -20.92 15.80
CA SER A 165 -0.47 -19.89 14.98
C SER A 165 -0.86 -18.63 15.79
N ARG A 166 -1.05 -18.76 17.12
CA ARG A 166 -1.34 -17.67 18.05
C ARG A 166 -0.16 -16.71 18.22
N SER A 167 1.08 -17.25 18.15
CA SER A 167 2.30 -16.45 18.35
C SER A 167 2.47 -15.34 17.31
N VAL A 168 1.93 -15.51 16.10
CA VAL A 168 1.93 -14.48 15.04
C VAL A 168 1.29 -13.18 15.52
N PHE A 169 0.14 -13.29 16.19
CA PHE A 169 -0.59 -12.11 16.69
C PHE A 169 0.13 -11.47 17.90
N LEU A 170 0.76 -12.28 18.74
CA LEU A 170 1.59 -11.77 19.84
C LEU A 170 2.84 -11.05 19.33
N VAL A 171 3.47 -11.57 18.28
CA VAL A 171 4.60 -10.91 17.60
C VAL A 171 4.14 -9.56 17.03
N THR A 172 2.98 -9.50 16.36
CA THR A 172 2.43 -8.24 15.84
C THR A 172 2.21 -7.21 16.97
N PHE A 173 1.62 -7.64 18.10
CA PHE A 173 1.44 -6.76 19.25
C PHE A 173 2.79 -6.25 19.80
N MET A 174 3.78 -7.13 19.94
CA MET A 174 5.11 -6.76 20.39
C MET A 174 5.80 -5.78 19.42
N LEU A 175 5.63 -5.96 18.12
CA LEU A 175 6.20 -5.08 17.10
C LEU A 175 5.54 -3.69 17.05
N ALA A 176 4.32 -3.54 17.57
CA ALA A 176 3.72 -2.22 17.75
C ALA A 176 4.55 -1.32 18.68
N ILE A 177 5.26 -1.89 19.68
CA ILE A 177 6.11 -1.14 20.61
C ILE A 177 7.26 -0.44 19.89
N PRO A 178 8.18 -1.15 19.20
CA PRO A 178 9.26 -0.48 18.44
C PRO A 178 8.72 0.44 17.34
N THR A 179 7.56 0.14 16.75
CA THR A 179 6.89 1.04 15.78
C THR A 179 6.55 2.37 16.44
N LEU A 180 5.91 2.37 17.61
CA LEU A 180 5.59 3.58 18.37
C LEU A 180 6.83 4.32 18.85
N LEU A 181 7.87 3.61 19.28
CA LEU A 181 9.15 4.22 19.69
C LEU A 181 9.84 4.88 18.49
N ALA A 182 9.81 4.28 17.32
CA ALA A 182 10.35 4.87 16.10
C ALA A 182 9.56 6.12 15.68
N LEU A 183 8.23 6.08 15.78
CA LEU A 183 7.35 7.23 15.52
C LEU A 183 7.63 8.37 16.51
N ALA A 184 7.84 8.07 17.79
CA ALA A 184 8.16 9.06 18.81
C ALA A 184 9.50 9.79 18.57
N ARG A 185 10.41 9.20 17.81
CA ARG A 185 11.69 9.85 17.40
C ARG A 185 11.51 10.92 16.34
N ILE A 186 10.39 10.93 15.62
CA ILE A 186 10.07 11.97 14.64
C ILE A 186 9.64 13.21 15.42
N ARG A 187 10.36 14.32 15.25
CA ARG A 187 10.06 15.58 15.93
C ARG A 187 8.87 16.26 15.26
N GLU A 188 7.80 16.46 16.01
CA GLU A 188 6.56 17.04 15.48
C GLU A 188 6.75 18.45 14.91
N ARG A 189 7.61 19.27 15.55
CA ARG A 189 7.96 20.61 15.10
C ARG A 189 8.68 20.66 13.74
N GLU A 190 9.19 19.53 13.25
CA GLU A 190 9.83 19.41 11.94
C GLU A 190 8.84 19.02 10.83
N ILE A 191 7.60 18.64 11.20
CA ILE A 191 6.52 18.36 10.27
C ILE A 191 5.79 19.67 10.01
N ASP A 192 5.90 20.18 8.80
CA ASP A 192 5.14 21.36 8.36
C ASP A 192 3.71 20.93 8.00
N ILE A 193 2.75 21.34 8.83
CA ILE A 193 1.34 20.95 8.70
C ILE A 193 0.74 21.45 7.38
N ALA A 194 1.06 22.69 6.95
CA ALA A 194 0.56 23.22 5.71
C ALA A 194 1.04 22.39 4.50
N ARG A 195 2.32 22.00 4.49
CA ARG A 195 2.88 21.09 3.48
C ARG A 195 2.27 19.69 3.57
N ALA A 196 2.13 19.15 4.79
CA ALA A 196 1.56 17.83 5.02
C ALA A 196 0.17 17.68 4.40
N HIS A 197 -0.62 18.75 4.42
CA HIS A 197 -1.95 18.81 3.80
C HIS A 197 -1.93 19.27 2.33
N GLY A 198 -0.75 19.59 1.77
CA GLY A 198 -0.62 20.05 0.38
C GLY A 198 -1.09 21.48 0.15
N ALA A 199 -1.20 22.28 1.21
CA ALA A 199 -1.54 23.71 1.09
C ALA A 199 -0.33 24.52 0.60
N VAL A 200 -0.60 25.55 -0.22
CA VAL A 200 0.39 26.56 -0.59
C VAL A 200 0.11 27.78 0.26
N LEU A 201 1.09 28.21 1.06
CA LEU A 201 1.03 29.49 1.74
C LEU A 201 1.18 30.58 0.67
N ARG A 202 0.13 31.39 0.46
CA ARG A 202 0.28 32.69 -0.22
C ARG A 202 0.75 33.70 0.81
N ASP A 203 1.50 34.72 0.34
CA ASP A 203 2.18 35.75 1.16
C ASP A 203 1.32 36.52 2.17
N GLU A 204 0.02 36.33 2.21
CA GLU A 204 -0.91 37.00 3.11
C GLU A 204 -1.63 36.06 4.12
N GLY A 205 -1.07 34.90 4.42
CA GLY A 205 -1.57 34.05 5.52
C GLY A 205 -2.93 33.36 5.26
N GLU A 206 -3.56 33.52 4.12
CA GLU A 206 -4.76 32.79 3.75
C GLU A 206 -4.41 31.45 3.07
N VAL A 207 -4.77 30.36 3.73
CA VAL A 207 -4.75 29.03 3.12
C VAL A 207 -5.91 29.00 2.12
N SER A 208 -5.63 29.14 0.83
CA SER A 208 -6.65 28.96 -0.21
C SER A 208 -6.99 27.47 -0.31
N ALA A 209 -7.95 27.03 0.50
CA ALA A 209 -8.50 25.69 0.39
C ALA A 209 -9.42 25.62 -0.83
N THR A 210 -9.05 24.83 -1.82
CA THR A 210 -9.97 24.48 -2.91
C THR A 210 -11.13 23.67 -2.32
N SER A 211 -12.37 23.93 -2.76
CA SER A 211 -13.51 23.12 -2.35
C SER A 211 -13.24 21.63 -2.58
N VAL A 212 -13.57 20.79 -1.60
CA VAL A 212 -13.49 19.32 -1.71
C VAL A 212 -14.12 18.80 -3.01
N LEU A 213 -15.27 19.36 -3.37
CA LEU A 213 -15.99 19.01 -4.60
C LEU A 213 -15.17 19.34 -5.86
N ALA A 214 -14.46 20.45 -5.87
CA ALA A 214 -13.60 20.83 -7.00
C ALA A 214 -12.40 19.89 -7.13
N LEU A 215 -11.82 19.41 -6.03
CA LEU A 215 -10.76 18.42 -6.05
C LEU A 215 -11.26 17.06 -6.60
N VAL A 216 -12.38 16.57 -6.08
CA VAL A 216 -12.98 15.29 -6.52
C VAL A 216 -13.32 15.31 -8.02
N ARG A 217 -13.70 16.47 -8.55
CA ARG A 217 -14.03 16.66 -9.97
C ARG A 217 -12.80 16.91 -10.86
N ARG A 218 -11.59 16.99 -10.33
CA ARG A 218 -10.38 17.16 -11.16
C ARG A 218 -10.21 15.96 -12.11
N PRO A 219 -10.21 16.15 -13.43
CA PRO A 219 -10.11 15.03 -14.38
C PRO A 219 -8.87 14.18 -14.17
N ALA A 220 -7.72 14.80 -13.85
CA ALA A 220 -6.48 14.10 -13.60
C ALA A 220 -6.59 13.13 -12.41
N LEU A 221 -7.31 13.49 -11.33
CA LEU A 221 -7.52 12.62 -10.17
C LEU A 221 -8.44 11.43 -10.53
N LEU A 222 -9.50 11.67 -11.29
CA LEU A 222 -10.41 10.61 -11.71
C LEU A 222 -9.73 9.63 -12.68
N ILE A 223 -9.00 10.14 -13.66
CA ILE A 223 -8.23 9.31 -14.61
C ILE A 223 -7.21 8.46 -13.84
N PHE A 224 -6.45 9.07 -12.93
CA PHE A 224 -5.45 8.35 -12.15
C PHE A 224 -6.09 7.36 -11.18
N GLY A 225 -7.17 7.72 -10.49
CA GLY A 225 -7.93 6.81 -9.63
C GLY A 225 -8.45 5.60 -10.40
N PHE A 226 -8.98 5.80 -11.62
CA PHE A 226 -9.42 4.70 -12.48
C PHE A 226 -8.24 3.84 -12.97
N ALA A 227 -7.08 4.43 -13.26
CA ALA A 227 -5.87 3.68 -13.56
C ALA A 227 -5.44 2.77 -12.41
N VAL A 228 -5.47 3.28 -11.17
CA VAL A 228 -5.14 2.50 -9.96
C VAL A 228 -6.18 1.40 -9.71
N LEU A 229 -7.45 1.65 -9.99
CA LEU A 229 -8.50 0.62 -9.95
C LEU A 229 -8.18 -0.52 -10.93
N LEU A 230 -7.86 -0.20 -12.19
CA LEU A 230 -7.47 -1.21 -13.20
C LEU A 230 -6.19 -1.95 -12.80
N LEU A 231 -5.21 -1.25 -12.23
CA LEU A 231 -4.00 -1.86 -11.69
C LEU A 231 -4.34 -2.94 -10.67
N GLN A 232 -5.15 -2.62 -9.69
CA GLN A 232 -5.50 -3.56 -8.62
C GLN A 232 -6.45 -4.65 -9.09
N LEU A 233 -7.35 -4.33 -10.01
CA LEU A 233 -8.20 -5.31 -10.67
C LEU A 233 -7.38 -6.36 -11.42
N ALA A 234 -6.29 -5.96 -12.07
CA ALA A 234 -5.37 -6.87 -12.75
C ALA A 234 -4.47 -7.64 -11.76
N ASN A 235 -4.02 -7.00 -10.67
CA ASN A 235 -2.94 -7.50 -9.83
C ASN A 235 -3.38 -8.40 -8.67
N ALA A 236 -4.45 -8.03 -7.96
CA ALA A 236 -4.72 -8.57 -6.61
C ALA A 236 -4.99 -10.09 -6.58
N ALA A 237 -5.59 -10.66 -7.62
CA ALA A 237 -5.88 -12.08 -7.70
C ALA A 237 -4.71 -12.92 -8.24
N MET A 238 -3.70 -12.33 -8.87
CA MET A 238 -2.64 -13.10 -9.54
C MET A 238 -1.87 -14.01 -8.59
N LEU A 239 -1.47 -13.50 -7.42
CA LEU A 239 -0.71 -14.30 -6.44
C LEU A 239 -1.58 -15.42 -5.81
N PRO A 240 -2.82 -15.18 -5.33
CA PRO A 240 -3.69 -16.24 -4.82
C PRO A 240 -3.98 -17.33 -5.86
N LEU A 241 -4.27 -16.97 -7.10
CA LEU A 241 -4.50 -17.94 -8.17
C LEU A 241 -3.25 -18.79 -8.45
N MET A 242 -2.10 -18.14 -8.55
CA MET A 242 -0.82 -18.84 -8.77
C MET A 242 -0.50 -19.77 -7.61
N ALA A 243 -0.73 -19.35 -6.35
CA ALA A 243 -0.54 -20.19 -5.18
C ALA A 243 -1.43 -21.46 -5.25
N GLY A 244 -2.69 -21.34 -5.70
CA GLY A 244 -3.57 -22.47 -5.95
C GLY A 244 -2.99 -23.45 -6.99
N VAL A 245 -2.50 -22.92 -8.13
CA VAL A 245 -1.89 -23.73 -9.19
C VAL A 245 -0.63 -24.45 -8.72
N VAL A 246 0.23 -23.78 -7.95
CA VAL A 246 1.45 -24.38 -7.39
C VAL A 246 1.12 -25.49 -6.38
N THR A 247 0.14 -25.25 -5.51
CA THR A 247 -0.28 -26.21 -4.49
C THR A 247 -0.82 -27.51 -5.11
N THR A 248 -1.60 -27.40 -6.19
CA THR A 248 -2.13 -28.59 -6.89
C THR A 248 -1.06 -29.40 -7.62
N ARG A 249 0.03 -28.76 -8.04
CA ARG A 249 1.12 -29.43 -8.82
C ARG A 249 2.25 -29.97 -7.96
N SER A 250 2.53 -29.37 -6.81
CA SER A 250 3.67 -29.70 -5.96
C SER A 250 3.35 -29.46 -4.48
N ALA A 251 2.50 -30.30 -3.89
CA ALA A 251 2.04 -30.15 -2.52
C ALA A 251 3.17 -30.07 -1.50
N THR A 252 4.26 -30.84 -1.67
CA THR A 252 5.39 -30.89 -0.73
C THR A 252 6.21 -29.60 -0.72
N TRP A 253 6.44 -28.98 -1.89
CA TRP A 253 7.26 -27.77 -2.03
C TRP A 253 6.44 -26.48 -2.08
N ALA A 254 5.11 -26.58 -2.15
CA ALA A 254 4.21 -25.42 -2.25
C ALA A 254 4.50 -24.33 -1.19
N PRO A 255 4.68 -24.63 0.11
CA PRO A 255 4.96 -23.58 1.10
C PRO A 255 6.24 -22.79 0.81
N VAL A 256 7.30 -23.48 0.38
CA VAL A 256 8.59 -22.84 0.05
C VAL A 256 8.48 -22.00 -1.20
N LEU A 257 7.80 -22.51 -2.23
CA LEU A 257 7.59 -21.78 -3.50
C LEU A 257 6.70 -20.55 -3.29
N ILE A 258 5.65 -20.66 -2.48
CA ILE A 258 4.77 -19.52 -2.15
C ILE A 258 5.56 -18.46 -1.36
N ALA A 259 6.38 -18.87 -0.39
CA ALA A 259 7.26 -17.97 0.35
C ALA A 259 8.24 -17.24 -0.61
N ALA A 260 8.87 -17.97 -1.53
CA ALA A 260 9.74 -17.40 -2.54
C ALA A 260 8.99 -16.38 -3.45
N CYS A 261 7.74 -16.69 -3.83
CA CYS A 261 6.87 -15.81 -4.60
C CYS A 261 6.50 -14.52 -3.87
N ILE A 262 6.58 -14.48 -2.55
CA ILE A 262 6.39 -13.27 -1.74
C ILE A 262 7.73 -12.53 -1.58
N ILE A 263 8.83 -13.24 -1.33
CA ILE A 263 10.13 -12.65 -1.04
C ILE A 263 10.77 -12.01 -2.29
N VAL A 264 10.66 -12.66 -3.45
CA VAL A 264 11.27 -12.14 -4.70
C VAL A 264 10.78 -10.75 -5.07
N PRO A 265 9.46 -10.46 -5.11
CA PRO A 265 8.99 -9.09 -5.34
C PRO A 265 9.52 -8.09 -4.31
N GLN A 266 9.57 -8.46 -3.03
CA GLN A 266 10.03 -7.56 -1.98
C GLN A 266 11.51 -7.20 -2.15
N ALA A 267 12.35 -8.16 -2.53
CA ALA A 267 13.75 -7.90 -2.84
C ALA A 267 13.90 -6.92 -4.01
N ILE A 268 13.11 -7.10 -5.08
CA ILE A 268 13.13 -6.20 -6.24
C ILE A 268 12.65 -4.80 -5.87
N VAL A 269 11.57 -4.67 -5.09
CA VAL A 269 11.11 -3.37 -4.58
C VAL A 269 12.22 -2.68 -3.79
N ALA A 270 12.86 -3.40 -2.86
CA ALA A 270 13.94 -2.84 -2.04
C ALA A 270 15.13 -2.33 -2.88
N LEU A 271 15.45 -3.04 -3.97
CA LEU A 271 16.55 -2.67 -4.87
C LEU A 271 16.17 -1.56 -5.85
N MET A 272 14.96 -1.61 -6.43
CA MET A 272 14.55 -0.71 -7.51
C MET A 272 13.93 0.61 -7.03
N SER A 273 13.28 0.66 -5.86
CA SER A 273 12.58 1.86 -5.39
C SER A 273 13.44 3.14 -5.38
N PRO A 274 14.74 3.10 -5.00
CA PRO A 274 15.60 4.29 -5.10
C PRO A 274 15.83 4.75 -6.56
N SER A 275 15.91 3.80 -7.51
CA SER A 275 16.09 4.10 -8.94
C SER A 275 14.80 4.66 -9.57
N VAL A 276 13.63 4.15 -9.18
CA VAL A 276 12.33 4.68 -9.61
C VAL A 276 12.22 6.17 -9.29
N ARG A 277 12.72 6.59 -8.14
CA ARG A 277 12.81 7.98 -7.73
C ARG A 277 13.56 8.85 -8.75
N SER A 278 14.77 8.45 -9.11
CA SER A 278 15.62 9.23 -10.05
C SER A 278 15.01 9.26 -11.45
N LEU A 279 14.46 8.14 -11.88
CA LEU A 279 13.76 8.04 -13.17
C LEU A 279 12.49 8.89 -13.20
N ALA A 280 11.76 9.00 -12.09
CA ALA A 280 10.59 9.87 -12.00
C ALA A 280 10.93 11.36 -12.21
N GLN A 281 12.13 11.77 -11.79
CA GLN A 281 12.61 13.13 -12.01
C GLN A 281 13.13 13.35 -13.42
N GLN A 282 13.72 12.33 -14.05
CA GLN A 282 14.32 12.43 -15.39
C GLN A 282 13.29 12.22 -16.50
N TRP A 283 12.54 11.14 -16.44
CA TRP A 283 11.61 10.70 -17.51
C TRP A 283 10.17 11.24 -17.33
N GLY A 284 9.82 11.71 -16.12
CA GLY A 284 8.44 12.05 -15.80
C GLY A 284 7.67 10.88 -15.17
N ARG A 285 6.36 11.10 -14.92
CA ARG A 285 5.50 10.13 -14.23
C ARG A 285 4.92 9.10 -15.20
N ARG A 286 4.48 9.57 -16.37
CA ARG A 286 3.78 8.75 -17.36
C ARG A 286 4.59 7.56 -17.88
N PRO A 287 5.89 7.67 -18.27
CA PRO A 287 6.69 6.53 -18.73
C PRO A 287 6.84 5.45 -17.66
N LEU A 288 6.96 5.82 -16.39
CA LEU A 288 7.06 4.86 -15.29
C LEU A 288 5.74 4.11 -15.06
N LEU A 289 4.59 4.80 -15.15
CA LEU A 289 3.29 4.13 -15.08
C LEU A 289 3.14 3.11 -16.23
N LEU A 290 3.57 3.46 -17.43
CA LEU A 290 3.57 2.55 -18.59
C LEU A 290 4.45 1.32 -18.32
N LEU A 291 5.66 1.52 -17.76
CA LEU A 291 6.55 0.42 -17.37
C LEU A 291 5.87 -0.53 -16.35
N GLY A 292 5.22 0.04 -15.32
CA GLY A 292 4.53 -0.75 -14.29
C GLY A 292 3.36 -1.58 -14.86
N PHE A 293 2.53 -0.99 -15.72
CA PHE A 293 1.44 -1.71 -16.38
C PHE A 293 1.95 -2.74 -17.39
N ALA A 294 3.02 -2.45 -18.13
CA ALA A 294 3.64 -3.40 -19.05
C ALA A 294 4.19 -4.62 -18.29
N ALA A 295 4.89 -4.40 -17.19
CA ALA A 295 5.37 -5.48 -16.32
C ALA A 295 4.21 -6.35 -15.80
N LEU A 296 3.09 -5.72 -15.38
CA LEU A 296 1.91 -6.44 -14.91
C LEU A 296 1.24 -7.27 -16.03
N ALA A 297 1.10 -6.72 -17.23
CA ALA A 297 0.54 -7.44 -18.38
C ALA A 297 1.42 -8.65 -18.76
N VAL A 298 2.73 -8.46 -18.83
CA VAL A 298 3.70 -9.53 -19.11
C VAL A 298 3.61 -10.62 -18.03
N ARG A 299 3.54 -10.24 -16.74
CA ARG A 299 3.37 -11.19 -15.63
C ARG A 299 2.13 -12.07 -15.82
N GLY A 300 0.98 -11.45 -16.15
CA GLY A 300 -0.27 -12.20 -16.37
C GLY A 300 -0.19 -13.15 -17.56
N LEU A 301 0.44 -12.75 -18.67
CA LEU A 301 0.68 -13.61 -19.84
C LEU A 301 1.62 -14.77 -19.49
N LEU A 302 2.69 -14.52 -18.74
CA LEU A 302 3.62 -15.56 -18.32
C LEU A 302 2.96 -16.55 -17.35
N PHE A 303 2.12 -16.11 -16.42
CA PHE A 303 1.36 -17.02 -15.56
C PHE A 303 0.37 -17.91 -16.33
N ALA A 304 -0.17 -17.44 -17.45
CA ALA A 304 -1.04 -18.24 -18.29
C ALA A 304 -0.29 -19.29 -19.09
N THR A 305 1.01 -19.10 -19.39
CA THR A 305 1.80 -19.94 -20.30
C THR A 305 2.86 -20.78 -19.59
N VAL A 306 3.44 -20.27 -18.50
CA VAL A 306 4.49 -20.96 -17.75
C VAL A 306 3.86 -21.98 -16.80
N HIS A 307 4.40 -23.21 -16.83
CA HIS A 307 3.89 -24.32 -16.03
C HIS A 307 4.88 -24.84 -15.00
N ASP A 308 6.16 -24.48 -15.14
CA ASP A 308 7.20 -24.87 -14.21
C ASP A 308 7.12 -24.03 -12.91
N PRO A 309 7.04 -24.68 -11.72
CA PRO A 309 6.89 -23.97 -10.45
C PRO A 309 8.07 -23.02 -10.14
N TYR A 310 9.27 -23.35 -10.54
CA TYR A 310 10.46 -22.52 -10.30
C TYR A 310 10.46 -21.28 -11.20
N LEU A 311 10.04 -21.44 -12.45
CA LEU A 311 9.88 -20.33 -13.37
C LEU A 311 8.75 -19.40 -12.93
N LEU A 312 7.67 -19.90 -12.29
CA LEU A 312 6.62 -19.08 -11.71
C LEU A 312 7.17 -18.15 -10.61
N VAL A 313 8.14 -18.60 -9.82
CA VAL A 313 8.85 -17.74 -8.85
C VAL A 313 9.63 -16.64 -9.58
N ALA A 314 10.31 -16.96 -10.69
CA ALA A 314 11.02 -15.95 -11.47
C ALA A 314 10.07 -14.92 -12.09
N VAL A 315 8.88 -15.34 -12.54
CA VAL A 315 7.83 -14.45 -13.08
C VAL A 315 7.37 -13.43 -12.01
N GLN A 316 7.45 -13.75 -10.74
CA GLN A 316 7.16 -12.79 -9.66
C GLN A 316 8.11 -11.58 -9.61
N ALA A 317 9.23 -11.63 -10.32
CA ALA A 317 10.08 -10.45 -10.50
C ALA A 317 9.32 -9.28 -11.13
N PHE A 318 8.39 -9.53 -12.04
CA PHE A 318 7.55 -8.50 -12.66
C PHE A 318 6.58 -7.85 -11.66
N ASP A 319 6.13 -8.60 -10.64
CA ASP A 319 5.38 -8.02 -9.52
C ASP A 319 6.22 -7.01 -8.75
N GLY A 320 7.47 -7.36 -8.49
CA GLY A 320 8.43 -6.46 -7.84
C GLY A 320 8.65 -5.16 -8.62
N ILE A 321 8.74 -5.22 -9.95
CA ILE A 321 8.84 -4.03 -10.82
C ILE A 321 7.58 -3.18 -10.70
N THR A 322 6.40 -3.79 -10.86
CA THR A 322 5.11 -3.11 -10.72
C THR A 322 4.98 -2.45 -9.34
N ALA A 323 5.26 -3.20 -8.27
CA ALA A 323 5.18 -2.71 -6.90
C ALA A 323 6.20 -1.59 -6.62
N ALA A 324 7.44 -1.70 -7.10
CA ALA A 324 8.44 -0.65 -6.96
C ALA A 324 8.00 0.67 -7.61
N VAL A 325 7.45 0.59 -8.81
CA VAL A 325 6.93 1.76 -9.53
C VAL A 325 5.76 2.37 -8.77
N PHE A 326 4.72 1.60 -8.49
CA PHE A 326 3.47 2.17 -7.97
C PHE A 326 3.56 2.60 -6.51
N SER A 327 4.40 1.98 -5.68
CA SER A 327 4.65 2.43 -4.31
C SER A 327 5.24 3.84 -4.21
N VAL A 328 5.97 4.27 -5.25
CA VAL A 328 6.54 5.62 -5.36
C VAL A 328 5.60 6.53 -6.14
N MET A 329 5.05 6.05 -7.26
CA MET A 329 4.27 6.90 -8.18
C MET A 329 2.90 7.28 -7.63
N VAL A 330 2.20 6.39 -6.90
CA VAL A 330 0.85 6.71 -6.41
C VAL A 330 0.86 7.94 -5.51
N PRO A 331 1.59 7.97 -4.38
CA PRO A 331 1.60 9.16 -3.53
C PRO A 331 2.24 10.38 -4.19
N LEU A 332 3.21 10.19 -5.11
CA LEU A 332 3.85 11.29 -5.82
C LEU A 332 2.87 11.99 -6.79
N ILE A 333 2.16 11.22 -7.62
CA ILE A 333 1.17 11.77 -8.56
C ILE A 333 0.00 12.42 -7.81
N VAL A 334 -0.44 11.81 -6.71
CA VAL A 334 -1.48 12.43 -5.87
C VAL A 334 -0.98 13.75 -5.28
N ALA A 335 0.28 13.85 -4.85
CA ALA A 335 0.86 15.10 -4.39
C ALA A 335 0.91 16.17 -5.50
N ASP A 336 1.30 15.77 -6.73
CA ASP A 336 1.33 16.66 -7.89
C ASP A 336 -0.10 17.18 -8.23
N ILE A 337 -1.12 16.32 -8.19
CA ILE A 337 -2.52 16.68 -8.51
C ILE A 337 -3.17 17.50 -7.39
N ALA A 338 -2.94 17.14 -6.14
CA ALA A 338 -3.56 17.77 -4.98
C ALA A 338 -2.87 19.07 -4.54
N PHE A 339 -1.77 19.44 -5.18
CA PHE A 339 -1.02 20.65 -4.83
C PHE A 339 -1.90 21.91 -4.84
N GLY A 340 -1.71 22.75 -3.85
CA GLY A 340 -2.49 23.98 -3.66
C GLY A 340 -3.93 23.78 -3.23
N SER A 341 -4.39 22.52 -3.04
CA SER A 341 -5.78 22.24 -2.64
C SER A 341 -6.00 22.23 -1.13
N GLY A 342 -4.95 21.95 -0.34
CA GLY A 342 -5.07 21.69 1.11
C GLY A 342 -5.68 20.31 1.46
N HIS A 343 -5.95 19.44 0.47
CA HIS A 343 -6.66 18.18 0.65
C HIS A 343 -5.87 16.96 0.09
N PHE A 344 -4.55 16.94 0.29
CA PHE A 344 -3.68 15.87 -0.18
C PHE A 344 -4.11 14.48 0.32
N ASN A 345 -4.41 14.37 1.62
CA ASN A 345 -4.73 13.09 2.24
C ASN A 345 -6.12 12.59 1.81
N LEU A 346 -7.07 13.49 1.55
CA LEU A 346 -8.35 13.14 0.96
C LEU A 346 -8.16 12.57 -0.46
N ALA A 347 -7.31 13.18 -1.28
CA ALA A 347 -6.97 12.67 -2.61
C ALA A 347 -6.32 11.27 -2.53
N GLN A 348 -5.43 11.04 -1.55
CA GLN A 348 -4.89 9.72 -1.24
C GLN A 348 -5.99 8.72 -0.86
N GLY A 349 -6.96 9.13 -0.05
CA GLY A 349 -8.12 8.32 0.33
C GLY A 349 -8.99 7.92 -0.88
N ILE A 350 -9.23 8.84 -1.82
CA ILE A 350 -9.96 8.57 -3.07
C ILE A 350 -9.25 7.49 -3.89
N VAL A 351 -7.93 7.62 -4.07
CA VAL A 351 -7.12 6.63 -4.79
C VAL A 351 -7.06 5.31 -4.01
N GLY A 352 -7.01 5.36 -2.68
CA GLY A 352 -7.12 4.18 -1.80
C GLY A 352 -8.45 3.45 -1.96
N THR A 353 -9.56 4.18 -2.10
CA THR A 353 -10.88 3.58 -2.40
C THR A 353 -10.88 2.86 -3.75
N ALA A 354 -10.31 3.49 -4.78
CA ALA A 354 -10.14 2.85 -6.09
C ALA A 354 -9.29 1.57 -6.02
N THR A 355 -8.22 1.60 -5.21
CA THR A 355 -7.39 0.43 -4.88
C THR A 355 -8.24 -0.71 -4.27
N GLY A 356 -9.04 -0.39 -3.25
CA GLY A 356 -9.88 -1.37 -2.55
C GLY A 356 -10.96 -1.98 -3.45
N ILE A 357 -11.62 -1.17 -4.27
CA ILE A 357 -12.62 -1.63 -5.25
C ILE A 357 -11.97 -2.58 -6.26
N GLY A 358 -10.85 -2.16 -6.87
CA GLY A 358 -10.14 -2.97 -7.84
C GLY A 358 -9.69 -4.32 -7.28
N ALA A 359 -9.13 -4.32 -6.08
CA ALA A 359 -8.67 -5.54 -5.41
C ALA A 359 -9.82 -6.50 -5.07
N SER A 360 -10.95 -5.97 -4.57
CA SER A 360 -12.12 -6.78 -4.23
C SER A 360 -12.75 -7.41 -5.46
N LEU A 361 -12.91 -6.64 -6.53
CA LEU A 361 -13.43 -7.15 -7.81
C LEU A 361 -12.48 -8.17 -8.44
N SER A 362 -11.17 -7.96 -8.34
CA SER A 362 -10.14 -8.86 -8.87
C SER A 362 -10.32 -10.29 -8.36
N THR A 363 -10.40 -10.46 -7.04
CA THR A 363 -10.48 -11.80 -6.43
C THR A 363 -11.77 -12.53 -6.80
N VAL A 364 -12.89 -11.82 -6.85
CA VAL A 364 -14.20 -12.40 -7.21
C VAL A 364 -14.22 -12.80 -8.70
N LEU A 365 -13.85 -11.87 -9.59
CA LEU A 365 -13.92 -12.12 -11.04
C LEU A 365 -12.91 -13.17 -11.48
N ALA A 366 -11.69 -13.11 -10.96
CA ALA A 366 -10.66 -14.07 -11.31
C ALA A 366 -10.94 -15.47 -10.71
N GLY A 367 -11.50 -15.55 -9.50
CA GLY A 367 -11.98 -16.81 -8.91
C GLY A 367 -13.07 -17.43 -9.78
N TYR A 368 -14.10 -16.66 -10.11
CA TYR A 368 -15.18 -17.12 -11.01
C TYR A 368 -14.63 -17.59 -12.38
N ALA A 369 -13.77 -16.78 -13.01
CA ALA A 369 -13.17 -17.14 -14.29
C ALA A 369 -12.32 -18.42 -14.20
N SER A 370 -11.59 -18.59 -13.10
CA SER A 370 -10.80 -19.80 -12.87
C SER A 370 -11.65 -21.04 -12.69
N ASP A 371 -12.77 -20.93 -11.98
CA ASP A 371 -13.68 -22.06 -11.73
C ASP A 371 -14.44 -22.48 -12.99
N GLN A 372 -14.87 -21.53 -13.84
CA GLN A 372 -15.64 -21.80 -15.04
C GLN A 372 -14.80 -22.13 -16.27
N PHE A 373 -13.67 -21.48 -16.44
CA PHE A 373 -12.87 -21.52 -17.66
C PHE A 373 -11.42 -21.98 -17.45
N GLY A 374 -11.04 -22.23 -16.20
CA GLY A 374 -9.68 -22.61 -15.82
C GLY A 374 -8.75 -21.43 -15.54
N SER A 375 -7.69 -21.70 -14.78
CA SER A 375 -6.77 -20.68 -14.27
C SER A 375 -6.03 -19.92 -15.38
N ASN A 376 -5.73 -20.57 -16.53
CA ASN A 376 -5.05 -19.92 -17.65
C ASN A 376 -5.91 -18.78 -18.23
N VAL A 377 -7.23 -19.01 -18.38
CA VAL A 377 -8.17 -17.99 -18.87
C VAL A 377 -8.29 -16.86 -17.87
N ALA A 378 -8.31 -17.15 -16.58
CA ALA A 378 -8.32 -16.13 -15.54
C ALA A 378 -7.06 -15.24 -15.61
N PHE A 379 -5.86 -15.82 -15.77
CA PHE A 379 -4.62 -15.06 -15.94
C PHE A 379 -4.61 -14.20 -17.21
N LEU A 380 -5.11 -14.74 -18.34
CA LEU A 380 -5.25 -13.97 -19.58
C LEU A 380 -6.22 -12.80 -19.42
N GLY A 381 -7.34 -13.01 -18.71
CA GLY A 381 -8.29 -11.94 -18.38
C GLY A 381 -7.65 -10.83 -17.55
N LEU A 382 -6.87 -11.18 -16.52
CA LEU A 382 -6.12 -10.21 -15.70
C LEU A 382 -5.04 -9.49 -16.53
N ALA A 383 -4.33 -10.19 -17.44
CA ALA A 383 -3.39 -9.57 -18.36
C ALA A 383 -4.09 -8.60 -19.34
N GLY A 384 -5.28 -8.95 -19.80
CA GLY A 384 -6.13 -8.07 -20.62
C GLY A 384 -6.52 -6.79 -19.90
N VAL A 385 -6.92 -6.88 -18.63
CA VAL A 385 -7.21 -5.69 -17.79
C VAL A 385 -5.95 -4.83 -17.64
N ALA A 386 -4.77 -5.44 -17.41
CA ALA A 386 -3.52 -4.69 -17.34
C ALA A 386 -3.19 -3.99 -18.67
N ALA A 387 -3.43 -4.64 -19.82
CA ALA A 387 -3.25 -4.05 -21.14
C ALA A 387 -4.21 -2.87 -21.40
N VAL A 388 -5.46 -2.97 -20.94
CA VAL A 388 -6.42 -1.83 -20.97
C VAL A 388 -5.91 -0.67 -20.13
N GLY A 389 -5.39 -0.94 -18.93
CA GLY A 389 -4.74 0.07 -18.09
C GLY A 389 -3.54 0.73 -18.77
N LEU A 390 -2.68 -0.06 -19.42
CA LEU A 390 -1.55 0.42 -20.20
C LEU A 390 -1.99 1.38 -21.31
N LEU A 391 -2.98 0.97 -22.11
CA LEU A 391 -3.54 1.79 -23.18
C LEU A 391 -4.16 3.08 -22.63
N MET A 392 -4.89 3.01 -21.53
CA MET A 392 -5.50 4.17 -20.91
C MET A 392 -4.45 5.19 -20.46
N ILE A 393 -3.37 4.74 -19.79
CA ILE A 393 -2.26 5.61 -19.41
C ILE A 393 -1.61 6.22 -20.67
N TRP A 394 -1.41 5.42 -21.70
CA TRP A 394 -0.80 5.89 -22.93
C TRP A 394 -1.64 6.92 -23.69
N LEU A 395 -2.97 6.79 -23.68
CA LEU A 395 -3.85 7.66 -24.48
C LEU A 395 -4.36 8.87 -23.69
N VAL A 396 -4.65 8.70 -22.39
CA VAL A 396 -5.48 9.66 -21.64
C VAL A 396 -4.73 10.32 -20.48
N MET A 397 -3.71 9.64 -19.88
CA MET A 397 -3.04 10.20 -18.71
C MET A 397 -2.11 11.35 -19.09
N PRO A 398 -2.36 12.58 -18.58
CA PRO A 398 -1.44 13.70 -18.79
C PRO A 398 -0.14 13.47 -18.00
N GLU A 399 0.96 14.08 -18.44
CA GLU A 399 2.17 14.18 -17.61
C GLU A 399 1.90 15.12 -16.45
N THR A 400 2.10 14.64 -15.22
CA THR A 400 1.82 15.42 -14.00
C THR A 400 3.08 16.06 -13.41
N ARG A 401 4.26 15.75 -13.96
CA ARG A 401 5.51 16.37 -13.54
C ARG A 401 5.46 17.88 -13.78
N ARG A 402 5.73 18.65 -12.75
CA ARG A 402 5.85 20.10 -12.86
C ARG A 402 7.14 20.48 -13.56
N SER A 403 7.04 21.36 -14.56
CA SER A 403 8.20 21.99 -15.14
C SER A 403 8.82 22.95 -14.12
N ALA A 404 10.16 22.99 -14.05
CA ALA A 404 10.89 23.88 -13.14
C ALA A 404 10.55 25.38 -13.34
N GLU A 405 9.99 25.76 -14.49
CA GLU A 405 9.51 27.09 -14.81
C GLU A 405 8.29 27.55 -14.00
N GLN A 406 7.50 26.62 -13.42
CA GLN A 406 6.34 26.96 -12.58
C GLN A 406 6.70 27.14 -11.09
N SER A 407 7.92 26.80 -10.70
CA SER A 407 8.45 27.01 -9.33
C SER A 407 9.26 28.30 -9.17
N GLY A 408 9.57 28.98 -10.27
CA GLY A 408 10.40 30.20 -10.29
C GLY A 408 9.68 31.48 -10.75
N GLY A 409 8.39 31.42 -10.98
CA GLY A 409 7.59 32.56 -11.43
C GLY A 409 6.50 32.90 -10.43
N ASN A 410 6.88 33.55 -9.34
CA ASN A 410 6.19 34.67 -8.67
C ASN A 410 7.05 35.21 -7.53
#